data_249ef64cf6c3f117fe613c8ce51c0cd8
#
_entry.id   249ef64cf6c3f117fe613c8ce51c0cd8
#
_cell.length_a   1.000
_cell.length_b   1.000
_cell.length_c   1.000
_cell.angle_alpha   90.00
_cell.angle_beta   90.00
_cell.angle_gamma   90.00
#
_symmetry.space_group_name_H-M   'P 1'
#
loop_
_entity.id
_entity.type
_entity.pdbx_description
1 polymer ?
#
loop_
_entity_poly.entity_id
_entity_poly.type
_entity_poly.pdbx_seq_one_letter_code
_entity_poly.pdbx_strand_id
1 'polypeptide(L)'
;MNRFFAGVDVGRKNIVFGVVLFLVLGVVIGIPLTVNLFGGSMLTESQYGTWIVLHAYGVFTAFVNFFFGFLVDRMSLGRRQLEIASWSFLVAGLVGGFGRPVLFLLSVPGSIGGYTIDLIETLGFVVGTLIFVRSRMRASAG
;
A
#
# COMPACT_ATOMS: atom_id res chain seq x y z
N MET A 1 7.67 21.47 10.53
CA MET A 1 7.56 20.13 9.92
C MET A 1 8.10 19.01 10.81
N ASN A 2 9.00 19.30 11.76
CA ASN A 2 9.66 18.26 12.58
C ASN A 2 8.79 17.58 13.67
N ARG A 3 7.69 18.19 14.13
CA ARG A 3 6.88 17.62 15.22
C ARG A 3 5.98 16.45 14.81
N PHE A 4 5.52 16.43 13.55
CA PHE A 4 4.65 15.36 13.04
C PHE A 4 5.37 14.01 12.94
N PHE A 5 6.68 14.03 12.66
CA PHE A 5 7.53 12.83 12.57
C PHE A 5 8.36 12.59 13.84
N ALA A 6 8.07 13.28 14.94
CA ALA A 6 8.78 13.06 16.19
C ALA A 6 8.57 11.62 16.66
N GLY A 7 9.67 10.88 16.85
CA GLY A 7 9.66 9.47 17.24
C GLY A 7 9.37 8.47 16.11
N VAL A 8 9.32 8.92 14.84
CA VAL A 8 9.18 8.05 13.67
C VAL A 8 10.53 7.97 12.96
N ASP A 9 11.16 6.80 13.00
CA ASP A 9 12.47 6.52 12.37
C ASP A 9 12.31 5.48 11.23
N VAL A 10 12.03 4.23 11.58
CA VAL A 10 11.92 3.12 10.62
C VAL A 10 10.69 3.27 9.73
N GLY A 11 9.56 3.71 10.29
CA GLY A 11 8.29 3.85 9.59
C GLY A 11 8.18 5.04 8.64
N ARG A 12 9.11 6.00 8.70
CA ARG A 12 9.07 7.22 7.88
C ARG A 12 8.95 6.91 6.39
N LYS A 13 9.68 5.91 5.89
CA LYS A 13 9.63 5.49 4.48
C LYS A 13 8.25 4.98 4.08
N ASN A 14 7.56 4.24 4.96
CA ASN A 14 6.20 3.76 4.70
C ASN A 14 5.19 4.92 4.68
N ILE A 15 5.31 5.89 5.59
CA ILE A 15 4.45 7.08 5.59
C ILE A 15 4.62 7.88 4.29
N VAL A 16 5.86 8.20 3.92
CA VAL A 16 6.15 8.93 2.68
C VAL A 16 5.65 8.17 1.46
N PHE A 17 5.93 6.87 1.39
CA PHE A 17 5.46 6.00 0.32
C PHE A 17 3.92 5.97 0.24
N GLY A 18 3.24 5.80 1.38
CA GLY A 18 1.77 5.83 1.44
C GLY A 18 1.17 7.14 0.94
N VAL A 19 1.76 8.28 1.32
CA VAL A 19 1.32 9.60 0.82
C VAL A 19 1.52 9.73 -0.69
N VAL A 20 2.70 9.35 -1.20
CA VAL A 20 2.99 9.41 -2.64
C VAL A 20 2.05 8.51 -3.42
N LEU A 21 1.85 7.27 -2.96
CA LEU A 21 0.95 6.31 -3.58
C LEU A 21 -0.50 6.83 -3.60
N PHE A 22 -0.96 7.43 -2.49
CA PHE A 22 -2.28 8.05 -2.42
C PHE A 22 -2.43 9.20 -3.40
N LEU A 23 -1.44 10.08 -3.52
CA LEU A 23 -1.50 11.18 -4.48
C LEU A 23 -1.55 10.68 -5.93
N VAL A 24 -0.77 9.65 -6.27
CA VAL A 24 -0.72 9.12 -7.63
C VAL A 24 -1.97 8.27 -7.94
N LEU A 25 -2.23 7.24 -7.17
CA LEU A 25 -3.30 6.27 -7.47
C LEU A 25 -4.67 6.68 -6.87
N GLY A 26 -4.66 7.43 -5.77
CA GLY A 26 -5.89 7.95 -5.18
C GLY A 26 -6.38 9.21 -5.89
N VAL A 27 -5.56 10.25 -5.96
CA VAL A 27 -5.99 11.53 -6.52
C VAL A 27 -5.95 11.53 -8.04
N VAL A 28 -4.80 11.25 -8.67
CA VAL A 28 -4.66 11.38 -10.13
C VAL A 28 -5.58 10.38 -10.86
N ILE A 29 -5.60 9.10 -10.43
CA ILE A 29 -6.51 8.09 -11.01
C ILE A 29 -7.96 8.34 -10.57
N GLY A 30 -8.20 8.90 -9.40
CA GLY A 30 -9.53 9.23 -8.91
C GLY A 30 -10.25 10.35 -9.67
N ILE A 31 -9.51 11.30 -10.29
CA ILE A 31 -10.11 12.41 -11.02
C ILE A 31 -11.00 11.91 -12.18
N PRO A 32 -10.52 11.10 -13.16
CA PRO A 32 -11.37 10.60 -14.24
C PRO A 32 -12.56 9.78 -13.75
N LEU A 33 -12.40 9.00 -12.68
CA LEU A 33 -13.49 8.24 -12.07
C LEU A 33 -14.57 9.17 -11.51
N THR A 34 -14.17 10.24 -10.84
CA THR A 34 -15.09 11.24 -10.28
C THR A 34 -15.84 11.94 -11.39
N VAL A 35 -15.15 12.35 -12.47
CA VAL A 35 -15.80 12.98 -13.62
C VAL A 35 -16.84 12.05 -14.24
N ASN A 36 -16.50 10.78 -14.46
CA ASN A 36 -17.46 9.81 -15.01
C ASN A 36 -18.65 9.57 -14.07
N LEU A 37 -18.44 9.54 -12.76
CA LEU A 37 -19.49 9.35 -11.76
C LEU A 37 -20.54 10.49 -11.80
N PHE A 38 -20.09 11.72 -12.08
CA PHE A 38 -20.97 12.90 -12.19
C PHE A 38 -21.47 13.20 -13.62
N GLY A 39 -21.45 12.20 -14.49
CA GLY A 39 -22.03 12.29 -15.85
C GLY A 39 -21.10 12.83 -16.93
N GLY A 40 -19.80 13.02 -16.63
CA GLY A 40 -18.79 13.28 -17.64
C GLY A 40 -18.34 12.00 -18.35
N SER A 41 -17.53 12.13 -19.39
CA SER A 41 -17.08 11.02 -20.24
C SER A 41 -15.56 11.06 -20.47
N MET A 42 -14.78 10.97 -19.38
CA MET A 42 -13.31 10.88 -19.50
C MET A 42 -12.81 9.45 -19.76
N LEU A 43 -13.58 8.44 -19.38
CA LEU A 43 -13.25 7.03 -19.55
C LEU A 43 -14.34 6.33 -20.35
N THR A 44 -13.95 5.40 -21.20
CA THR A 44 -14.90 4.45 -21.82
C THR A 44 -15.39 3.45 -20.76
N GLU A 45 -16.50 2.77 -21.04
CA GLU A 45 -17.08 1.78 -20.14
C GLU A 45 -16.07 0.67 -19.78
N SER A 46 -15.30 0.18 -20.76
CA SER A 46 -14.26 -0.83 -20.53
C SER A 46 -13.09 -0.31 -19.68
N GLN A 47 -12.71 0.95 -19.83
CA GLN A 47 -11.68 1.58 -19.02
C GLN A 47 -12.15 1.81 -17.60
N TYR A 48 -13.42 2.22 -17.42
CA TYR A 48 -13.98 2.58 -16.13
C TYR A 48 -13.81 1.45 -15.08
N GLY A 49 -14.17 0.21 -15.43
CA GLY A 49 -13.99 -0.94 -14.56
C GLY A 49 -12.53 -1.17 -14.14
N THR A 50 -11.60 -1.08 -15.07
CA THR A 50 -10.16 -1.20 -14.79
C THR A 50 -9.67 -0.09 -13.85
N TRP A 51 -10.09 1.16 -14.11
CA TRP A 51 -9.66 2.30 -13.30
C TRP A 51 -10.22 2.25 -11.88
N ILE A 52 -11.44 1.76 -11.66
CA ILE A 52 -11.97 1.50 -10.32
C ILE A 52 -11.06 0.54 -9.54
N VAL A 53 -10.65 -0.57 -10.17
CA VAL A 53 -9.78 -1.56 -9.52
C VAL A 53 -8.42 -0.94 -9.18
N LEU A 54 -7.77 -0.24 -10.12
CA LEU A 54 -6.49 0.42 -9.89
C LEU A 54 -6.57 1.44 -8.75
N HIS A 55 -7.64 2.26 -8.74
CA HIS A 55 -7.88 3.25 -7.70
C HIS A 55 -8.08 2.58 -6.32
N ALA A 56 -8.97 1.59 -6.23
CA ALA A 56 -9.30 0.92 -4.98
C ALA A 56 -8.07 0.25 -4.35
N TYR A 57 -7.31 -0.52 -5.11
CA TYR A 57 -6.07 -1.17 -4.62
C TYR A 57 -4.99 -0.14 -4.29
N GLY A 58 -4.83 0.89 -5.13
CA GLY A 58 -3.86 1.96 -4.87
C GLY A 58 -4.16 2.71 -3.58
N VAL A 59 -5.41 3.08 -3.34
CA VAL A 59 -5.84 3.75 -2.11
C VAL A 59 -5.70 2.83 -0.90
N PHE A 60 -6.13 1.58 -1.00
CA PHE A 60 -5.99 0.60 0.09
C PHE A 60 -4.53 0.43 0.51
N THR A 61 -3.64 0.14 -0.42
CA THR A 61 -2.21 -0.08 -0.13
C THR A 61 -1.52 1.19 0.37
N ALA A 62 -1.96 2.37 -0.10
CA ALA A 62 -1.50 3.66 0.40
C ALA A 62 -1.83 3.84 1.89
N PHE A 63 -3.09 3.63 2.27
CA PHE A 63 -3.52 3.74 3.67
C PHE A 63 -2.84 2.71 4.56
N VAL A 64 -2.73 1.46 4.13
CA VAL A 64 -2.04 0.41 4.90
C VAL A 64 -0.59 0.81 5.20
N ASN A 65 0.16 1.27 4.20
CA ASN A 65 1.53 1.74 4.42
C ASN A 65 1.60 2.97 5.29
N PHE A 66 0.73 3.95 5.07
CA PHE A 66 0.68 5.18 5.86
C PHE A 66 0.46 4.88 7.35
N PHE A 67 -0.60 4.13 7.69
CA PHE A 67 -0.90 3.81 9.09
C PHE A 67 0.16 2.88 9.70
N PHE A 68 0.64 1.89 8.96
CA PHE A 68 1.69 1.00 9.44
C PHE A 68 2.98 1.77 9.75
N GLY A 69 3.31 2.78 8.96
CA GLY A 69 4.47 3.63 9.20
C GLY A 69 4.45 4.34 10.56
N PHE A 70 3.27 4.71 11.09
CA PHE A 70 3.14 5.25 12.43
C PHE A 70 3.19 4.18 13.53
N LEU A 71 2.85 2.93 13.21
CA LEU A 71 2.77 1.86 14.19
C LEU A 71 4.11 1.13 14.37
N VAL A 72 4.91 1.00 13.32
CA VAL A 72 6.11 0.17 13.33
C VAL A 72 7.12 0.61 14.40
N ASP A 73 7.33 1.91 14.58
CA ASP A 73 8.26 2.43 15.59
C ASP A 73 7.74 2.32 17.05
N ARG A 74 6.46 1.93 17.21
CA ARG A 74 5.84 1.68 18.51
C ARG A 74 5.82 0.21 18.90
N MET A 75 6.41 -0.65 18.08
CA MET A 75 6.52 -2.08 18.36
C MET A 75 7.69 -2.35 19.31
N SER A 76 7.47 -3.18 20.33
CA SER A 76 8.51 -3.64 21.27
C SER A 76 9.39 -4.72 20.65
N LEU A 77 10.13 -4.37 19.59
CA LEU A 77 10.98 -5.26 18.81
C LEU A 77 12.37 -4.66 18.58
N GLY A 78 13.35 -5.52 18.31
CA GLY A 78 14.67 -5.08 17.89
C GLY A 78 14.64 -4.40 16.50
N ARG A 79 15.56 -3.44 16.27
CA ARG A 79 15.64 -2.64 15.04
C ARG A 79 15.58 -3.49 13.76
N ARG A 80 16.30 -4.62 13.72
CA ARG A 80 16.28 -5.50 12.54
C ARG A 80 14.88 -6.04 12.22
N GLN A 81 14.09 -6.38 13.24
CA GLN A 81 12.72 -6.88 13.05
C GLN A 81 11.77 -5.76 12.60
N LEU A 82 11.94 -4.54 13.13
CA LEU A 82 11.21 -3.36 12.69
C LEU A 82 11.50 -3.05 11.22
N GLU A 83 12.77 -3.11 10.79
CA GLU A 83 13.15 -2.92 9.39
C GLU A 83 12.54 -4.00 8.48
N ILE A 84 12.58 -5.28 8.86
CA ILE A 84 11.96 -6.36 8.08
C ILE A 84 10.46 -6.11 7.93
N ALA A 85 9.77 -5.76 9.01
CA ALA A 85 8.34 -5.46 8.97
C ALA A 85 8.05 -4.25 8.05
N SER A 86 8.81 -3.18 8.20
CA SER A 86 8.67 -1.97 7.37
C SER A 86 8.88 -2.25 5.88
N TRP A 87 9.95 -2.98 5.52
CA TRP A 87 10.21 -3.36 4.15
C TRP A 87 9.16 -4.33 3.58
N SER A 88 8.65 -5.27 4.39
CA SER A 88 7.58 -6.18 3.95
C SER A 88 6.33 -5.41 3.52
N PHE A 89 5.88 -4.43 4.32
CA PHE A 89 4.75 -3.57 3.96
C PHE A 89 5.03 -2.68 2.77
N LEU A 90 6.25 -2.14 2.67
CA LEU A 90 6.63 -1.27 1.55
C LEU A 90 6.66 -2.04 0.23
N VAL A 91 7.26 -3.25 0.20
CA VAL A 91 7.31 -4.11 -0.98
C VAL A 91 5.91 -4.58 -1.36
N ALA A 92 5.09 -5.01 -0.39
CA ALA A 92 3.70 -5.35 -0.63
C ALA A 92 2.92 -4.19 -1.27
N GLY A 93 3.06 -2.99 -0.72
CA GLY A 93 2.43 -1.79 -1.25
C GLY A 93 2.94 -1.37 -2.62
N LEU A 94 4.25 -1.52 -2.88
CA LEU A 94 4.84 -1.23 -4.19
C LEU A 94 4.29 -2.19 -5.26
N VAL A 95 4.30 -3.47 -4.97
CA VAL A 95 3.82 -4.51 -5.90
C VAL A 95 2.30 -4.43 -6.07
N GLY A 96 1.54 -4.33 -5.00
CA GLY A 96 0.08 -4.23 -5.03
C GLY A 96 -0.42 -2.91 -5.64
N GLY A 97 0.20 -1.78 -5.28
CA GLY A 97 -0.17 -0.46 -5.77
C GLY A 97 0.26 -0.19 -7.21
N PHE A 98 1.57 -0.31 -7.51
CA PHE A 98 2.10 0.01 -8.84
C PHE A 98 2.17 -1.18 -9.78
N GLY A 99 2.23 -2.41 -9.30
CA GLY A 99 2.33 -3.60 -10.14
C GLY A 99 1.15 -3.73 -11.08
N ARG A 100 -0.09 -3.52 -10.61
CA ARG A 100 -1.30 -3.58 -11.46
C ARG A 100 -1.31 -2.53 -12.57
N PRO A 101 -1.08 -1.22 -12.30
CA PRO A 101 -0.92 -0.22 -13.35
C PRO A 101 0.14 -0.58 -14.39
N VAL A 102 1.29 -1.09 -13.95
CA VAL A 102 2.37 -1.51 -14.87
C VAL A 102 1.94 -2.67 -15.75
N LEU A 103 1.30 -3.71 -15.20
CA LEU A 103 0.78 -4.82 -15.99
C LEU A 103 -0.28 -4.37 -17.00
N PHE A 104 -1.16 -3.45 -16.60
CA PHE A 104 -2.14 -2.88 -17.50
C PHE A 104 -1.48 -2.13 -18.66
N LEU A 105 -0.49 -1.30 -18.39
CA LEU A 105 0.26 -0.55 -19.42
C LEU A 105 1.03 -1.48 -20.37
N LEU A 106 1.54 -2.60 -19.86
CA LEU A 106 2.25 -3.60 -20.65
C LEU A 106 1.32 -4.60 -21.36
N SER A 107 -0.01 -4.42 -21.24
CA SER A 107 -1.01 -5.33 -21.82
C SER A 107 -0.80 -6.80 -21.44
N VAL A 108 -0.26 -7.06 -20.23
CA VAL A 108 -0.08 -8.42 -19.72
C VAL A 108 -1.44 -9.01 -19.35
N PRO A 109 -1.75 -10.27 -19.76
CA PRO A 109 -3.01 -10.91 -19.40
C PRO A 109 -3.24 -10.90 -17.89
N GLY A 110 -4.41 -10.39 -17.46
CA GLY A 110 -4.73 -10.13 -16.06
C GLY A 110 -4.68 -11.36 -15.14
N SER A 111 -4.88 -12.57 -15.70
CA SER A 111 -4.90 -13.81 -14.91
C SER A 111 -3.54 -14.17 -14.28
N ILE A 112 -2.47 -14.24 -15.08
CA ILE A 112 -1.15 -14.64 -14.58
C ILE A 112 -0.51 -13.52 -13.77
N GLY A 113 -0.51 -12.29 -14.31
CA GLY A 113 0.09 -11.15 -13.66
C GLY A 113 -0.63 -10.76 -12.37
N GLY A 114 -1.98 -10.82 -12.36
CA GLY A 114 -2.80 -10.52 -11.18
C GLY A 114 -2.51 -11.47 -10.03
N TYR A 115 -2.52 -12.79 -10.26
CA TYR A 115 -2.23 -13.77 -9.20
C TYR A 115 -0.82 -13.63 -8.62
N THR A 116 0.19 -13.32 -9.45
CA THR A 116 1.56 -13.11 -8.98
C THR A 116 1.64 -11.87 -8.06
N ILE A 117 1.00 -10.77 -8.46
CA ILE A 117 0.93 -9.55 -7.64
C ILE A 117 0.21 -9.82 -6.33
N ASP A 118 -0.96 -10.46 -6.36
CA ASP A 118 -1.76 -10.77 -5.18
C ASP A 118 -0.99 -11.67 -4.20
N LEU A 119 -0.24 -12.64 -4.70
CA LEU A 119 0.60 -13.51 -3.88
C LEU A 119 1.70 -12.73 -3.18
N ILE A 120 2.46 -11.90 -3.91
CA ILE A 120 3.56 -11.12 -3.34
C ILE A 120 3.03 -10.09 -2.34
N GLU A 121 1.95 -9.40 -2.67
CA GLU A 121 1.29 -8.43 -1.79
C GLU A 121 0.81 -9.10 -0.50
N THR A 122 0.10 -10.22 -0.62
CA THR A 122 -0.42 -11.00 0.52
C THR A 122 0.71 -11.48 1.41
N LEU A 123 1.75 -12.10 0.84
CA LEU A 123 2.91 -12.56 1.62
C LEU A 123 3.60 -11.43 2.36
N GLY A 124 3.79 -10.28 1.73
CA GLY A 124 4.39 -9.10 2.37
C GLY A 124 3.56 -8.60 3.56
N PHE A 125 2.26 -8.48 3.40
CA PHE A 125 1.36 -8.08 4.49
C PHE A 125 1.27 -9.13 5.60
N VAL A 126 1.25 -10.42 5.27
CA VAL A 126 1.25 -11.51 6.25
C VAL A 126 2.53 -11.49 7.08
N VAL A 127 3.70 -11.38 6.46
CA VAL A 127 4.98 -11.30 7.18
C VAL A 127 5.00 -10.11 8.14
N GLY A 128 4.65 -8.93 7.66
CA GLY A 128 4.60 -7.73 8.50
C GLY A 128 3.60 -7.85 9.65
N THR A 129 2.42 -8.41 9.39
CA THR A 129 1.38 -8.64 10.41
C THR A 129 1.81 -9.66 11.47
N LEU A 130 2.44 -10.76 11.07
CA LEU A 130 2.96 -11.76 12.02
C LEU A 130 4.02 -11.16 12.94
N ILE A 131 4.90 -10.30 12.43
CA ILE A 131 5.87 -9.57 13.24
C ILE A 131 5.16 -8.64 14.23
N PHE A 132 4.13 -7.93 13.79
CA PHE A 132 3.32 -7.06 14.65
C PHE A 132 2.63 -7.85 15.78
N VAL A 133 1.94 -8.94 15.46
CA VAL A 133 1.25 -9.79 16.46
C VAL A 133 2.25 -10.34 17.47
N ARG A 134 3.41 -10.83 17.01
CA ARG A 134 4.47 -11.33 17.89
C ARG A 134 5.01 -10.26 18.86
N SER A 135 5.05 -8.98 18.43
CA SER A 135 5.46 -7.88 19.30
C SER A 135 4.48 -7.68 20.46
N ARG A 136 3.18 -7.79 20.16
CA ARG A 136 2.12 -7.65 21.19
C ARG A 136 2.13 -8.80 22.20
N MET A 137 2.31 -10.01 21.73
CA MET A 137 2.37 -11.19 22.61
C MET A 137 3.54 -11.11 23.60
N ARG A 138 4.69 -10.56 23.19
CA ARG A 138 5.82 -10.35 24.09
C ARG A 138 5.58 -9.25 25.11
N ALA A 139 4.91 -8.17 24.74
CA ALA A 139 4.58 -7.08 25.63
C ALA A 139 3.53 -7.44 26.71
N SER A 140 2.70 -8.46 26.46
CA SER A 140 1.71 -8.95 27.42
C SER A 140 2.22 -10.06 28.35
N ALA A 141 3.42 -10.61 28.10
CA ALA A 141 4.02 -11.69 28.88
C ALA A 141 5.10 -11.20 29.87
N GLY A 142 5.40 -9.92 29.93
CA GLY A 142 6.33 -9.27 30.86
C GLY A 142 5.64 -8.17 31.65
#